data_bc75400fefa74e39b93390785f05f900
#
_entry.id   bc75400fefa74e39b93390785f05f900
#
_cell.length_a   1.000
_cell.length_b   1.000
_cell.length_c   1.000
_cell.angle_alpha   90.00
_cell.angle_beta   90.00
_cell.angle_gamma   90.00
#
_symmetry.space_group_name_H-M   'P 1'
#
loop_
_entity.id
_entity.type
_entity.pdbx_description
1 polymer ?
#
loop_
_entity_poly.entity_id
_entity_poly.type
_entity_poly.pdbx_seq_one_letter_code
_entity_poly.pdbx_strand_id
1 'polypeptide(L)'
;MRLTRAVGLSAALALSGLAVTACGGGAEAEQRPAKSSAPSPSAPAPSSPAPVTEKPAPEAALLKGAARVVRPEIAPLDGEKVGVGQPIAIVFKQQKVSKELRAGIEGRLKVSTSPRVPGAWHWNETKGDTRVHFRPEKFWPAGTKVTLDARLAGVKLAEGTAAAGDRTVSFTIGDSMVSTVDLKARKLTVVRNGETLRTIPVSGGDESKGFGTREGIKTILAKEGKVVMDSLSIGIPRNHPDGFYGSYEYSMRETVSGEYVHAAPDNAESFGKENVSHGCIGMSTADAKWLYGLSLKGDVVRVTGSTKPKPMDRFGNGYGDWNLGWEEWLEGSALGIRTGA
;
A
#
# COMPACT_ATOMS: atom_id res chain seq x y z
N MET A 1 -12.02 5.78 -65.41
CA MET A 1 -11.19 5.16 -66.43
C MET A 1 -10.29 4.13 -65.76
N ARG A 2 -10.50 2.83 -66.11
CA ARG A 2 -9.70 1.60 -65.88
C ARG A 2 -9.22 1.36 -64.42
N LEU A 3 -9.79 0.47 -63.56
CA LEU A 3 -9.74 -1.00 -63.55
C LEU A 3 -8.36 -1.63 -63.86
N THR A 4 -7.74 -2.25 -62.88
CA THR A 4 -7.15 -3.59 -63.07
C THR A 4 -7.11 -4.35 -61.72
N ARG A 5 -7.60 -5.58 -61.77
CA ARG A 5 -7.59 -6.69 -60.80
C ARG A 5 -6.29 -7.51 -60.94
N ALA A 6 -5.89 -8.19 -59.92
CA ALA A 6 -5.35 -9.57 -59.93
C ALA A 6 -5.24 -10.06 -58.50
N VAL A 7 -6.01 -11.04 -57.93
CA VAL A 7 -5.85 -12.50 -58.09
C VAL A 7 -4.45 -12.94 -57.65
N GLY A 8 -4.19 -13.56 -56.53
CA GLY A 8 -4.71 -14.73 -55.88
C GLY A 8 -3.56 -15.74 -55.79
N LEU A 9 -3.34 -16.37 -54.66
CA LEU A 9 -3.03 -17.82 -54.60
C LEU A 9 -2.96 -18.34 -53.16
N SER A 10 -3.80 -19.32 -52.91
CA SER A 10 -3.79 -20.19 -51.72
C SER A 10 -2.74 -21.30 -51.93
N ALA A 11 -2.12 -21.75 -50.85
CA ALA A 11 -1.52 -23.08 -50.76
C ALA A 11 -1.68 -23.63 -49.35
N ALA A 12 -2.55 -24.64 -49.26
CA ALA A 12 -2.62 -25.60 -48.16
C ALA A 12 -1.79 -26.85 -48.55
N LEU A 13 -1.23 -27.50 -47.56
CA LEU A 13 -0.87 -28.94 -47.50
C LEU A 13 -0.09 -29.14 -46.20
N ALA A 14 -0.24 -30.11 -45.38
CA ALA A 14 -0.95 -31.36 -45.20
C ALA A 14 -0.21 -32.09 -44.09
N LEU A 15 -0.97 -32.82 -43.32
CA LEU A 15 -0.62 -33.74 -42.19
C LEU A 15 0.51 -34.74 -42.53
N SER A 16 1.25 -35.13 -41.48
CA SER A 16 1.70 -36.52 -41.33
C SER A 16 1.88 -36.84 -39.84
N GLY A 17 1.06 -37.73 -39.34
CA GLY A 17 1.21 -38.40 -38.06
C GLY A 17 2.13 -39.61 -38.20
N LEU A 18 2.74 -40.01 -37.09
CA LEU A 18 3.26 -41.34 -36.88
C LEU A 18 3.07 -41.75 -35.40
N ALA A 19 2.21 -42.69 -35.18
CA ALA A 19 2.07 -43.49 -33.95
C ALA A 19 3.03 -44.67 -34.07
N VAL A 20 3.71 -45.01 -32.98
CA VAL A 20 4.34 -46.31 -32.78
C VAL A 20 4.01 -46.84 -31.37
N THR A 21 3.23 -47.86 -31.35
CA THR A 21 3.00 -48.80 -30.25
C THR A 21 4.02 -49.93 -30.29
N ALA A 22 4.50 -50.40 -29.12
CA ALA A 22 4.85 -51.81 -28.83
C ALA A 22 5.21 -51.95 -27.34
N CYS A 23 4.45 -52.62 -26.60
CA CYS A 23 4.42 -53.96 -26.02
C CYS A 23 5.74 -54.49 -25.44
N GLY A 24 5.71 -54.80 -24.12
CA GLY A 24 5.86 -56.17 -23.67
C GLY A 24 7.10 -56.47 -22.84
N GLY A 25 6.89 -57.10 -21.69
CA GLY A 25 7.86 -57.99 -21.09
C GLY A 25 8.04 -57.85 -19.57
N GLY A 26 7.33 -58.65 -18.80
CA GLY A 26 7.54 -58.83 -17.36
C GLY A 26 8.72 -59.76 -17.09
N ALA A 27 9.30 -59.61 -15.90
CA ALA A 27 10.03 -60.66 -15.23
C ALA A 27 9.95 -60.42 -13.71
N GLU A 28 9.29 -61.35 -13.02
CA GLU A 28 9.38 -61.58 -11.58
C GLU A 28 10.80 -62.04 -11.21
N ALA A 29 11.32 -61.57 -10.10
CA ALA A 29 12.42 -62.19 -9.41
C ALA A 29 12.30 -62.00 -7.89
N GLU A 30 12.03 -63.09 -7.28
CA GLU A 30 12.22 -63.61 -5.92
C GLU A 30 12.79 -62.75 -4.82
N GLN A 31 12.07 -62.75 -3.72
CA GLN A 31 12.44 -62.35 -2.39
C GLN A 31 13.53 -63.26 -1.78
N ARG A 32 14.55 -62.72 -1.18
CA ARG A 32 15.32 -63.36 -0.11
C ARG A 32 15.59 -62.38 1.04
N PRO A 33 15.41 -62.81 2.30
CA PRO A 33 15.52 -61.90 3.45
C PRO A 33 16.99 -61.67 3.87
N ALA A 34 17.38 -60.43 4.01
CA ALA A 34 18.65 -60.05 4.62
C ALA A 34 18.46 -59.69 6.09
N LYS A 35 19.36 -60.19 6.89
CA LYS A 35 19.42 -60.19 8.35
C LYS A 35 19.37 -58.79 8.95
N SER A 36 18.57 -58.66 10.00
CA SER A 36 18.54 -57.60 11.01
C SER A 36 19.93 -57.39 11.62
N SER A 37 20.46 -56.15 11.50
CA SER A 37 21.49 -55.62 12.37
C SER A 37 20.92 -54.49 13.19
N ALA A 38 20.97 -54.61 14.51
CA ALA A 38 20.46 -53.64 15.49
C ALA A 38 21.20 -52.30 15.40
N PRO A 39 20.50 -51.15 15.56
CA PRO A 39 21.17 -49.86 15.64
C PRO A 39 21.81 -49.65 17.02
N SER A 40 23.07 -49.18 17.02
CA SER A 40 23.77 -48.64 18.18
C SER A 40 23.06 -47.40 18.73
N PRO A 41 23.08 -47.16 20.05
CA PRO A 41 22.45 -45.99 20.62
C PRO A 41 23.19 -44.71 20.25
N SER A 42 22.52 -43.80 19.54
CA SER A 42 22.98 -42.44 19.28
C SER A 42 22.96 -41.64 20.59
N ALA A 43 24.05 -40.92 20.88
CA ALA A 43 24.15 -40.01 21.98
C ALA A 43 23.10 -38.84 21.86
N PRO A 44 22.56 -38.33 22.94
CA PRO A 44 21.60 -37.22 22.90
C PRO A 44 22.28 -35.93 22.43
N ALA A 45 21.69 -35.29 21.42
CA ALA A 45 22.07 -33.96 20.98
C ALA A 45 21.84 -32.93 22.11
N PRO A 46 22.69 -31.90 22.22
CA PRO A 46 22.48 -30.87 23.22
C PRO A 46 21.17 -30.12 22.93
N SER A 47 20.25 -30.15 23.90
CA SER A 47 19.02 -29.40 23.87
C SER A 47 19.32 -27.90 23.86
N SER A 48 18.94 -27.23 22.77
CA SER A 48 18.87 -25.76 22.76
C SER A 48 17.97 -25.27 23.88
N PRO A 49 18.37 -24.21 24.61
CA PRO A 49 17.50 -23.63 25.63
C PRO A 49 16.23 -23.11 24.96
N ALA A 50 15.09 -23.49 25.49
CA ALA A 50 13.79 -22.97 25.08
C ALA A 50 13.79 -21.43 25.24
N PRO A 51 13.17 -20.69 24.31
CA PRO A 51 13.02 -19.26 24.47
C PRO A 51 12.23 -18.98 25.76
N VAL A 52 12.83 -18.26 26.68
CA VAL A 52 12.17 -17.77 27.90
C VAL A 52 11.12 -16.77 27.44
N THR A 53 9.88 -17.20 27.33
CA THR A 53 8.72 -16.34 27.17
C THR A 53 8.50 -15.64 28.51
N GLU A 54 9.12 -14.48 28.68
CA GLU A 54 8.80 -13.57 29.76
C GLU A 54 7.32 -13.19 29.61
N LYS A 55 6.50 -13.67 30.54
CA LYS A 55 5.06 -13.38 30.56
C LYS A 55 4.91 -11.86 30.72
N PRO A 56 4.29 -11.13 29.75
CA PRO A 56 4.15 -9.70 29.87
C PRO A 56 3.42 -9.36 31.19
N ALA A 57 3.92 -8.35 31.89
CA ALA A 57 3.27 -7.84 33.09
C ALA A 57 1.81 -7.48 32.75
N PRO A 58 0.85 -7.75 33.66
CA PRO A 58 -0.55 -7.46 33.37
C PRO A 58 -0.73 -5.97 33.06
N GLU A 59 -1.30 -5.65 31.91
CA GLU A 59 -1.52 -4.28 31.38
C GLU A 59 -2.10 -3.34 32.46
N ALA A 60 -2.99 -3.84 33.29
CA ALA A 60 -3.61 -3.11 34.40
C ALA A 60 -2.60 -2.57 35.47
N ALA A 61 -1.46 -3.27 35.66
CA ALA A 61 -0.44 -2.80 36.59
C ALA A 61 0.38 -1.64 36.01
N LEU A 62 0.62 -1.66 34.69
CA LEU A 62 1.36 -0.62 33.97
C LEU A 62 0.56 0.68 33.80
N LEU A 63 -0.77 0.59 33.86
CA LEU A 63 -1.68 1.73 33.70
C LEU A 63 -2.11 2.36 35.02
N LYS A 64 -1.60 1.85 36.17
CA LYS A 64 -1.94 2.35 37.48
C LYS A 64 -1.53 3.82 37.63
N GLY A 65 -2.53 4.69 37.89
CA GLY A 65 -2.31 6.14 38.03
C GLY A 65 -2.54 6.97 36.78
N ALA A 66 -2.80 6.37 35.60
CA ALA A 66 -3.22 7.11 34.43
C ALA A 66 -4.73 7.42 34.53
N ALA A 67 -5.07 8.73 34.40
CA ALA A 67 -6.47 9.17 34.31
C ALA A 67 -7.10 8.85 32.92
N ARG A 68 -6.26 8.74 31.90
CA ARG A 68 -6.67 8.41 30.52
C ARG A 68 -5.72 7.39 29.91
N VAL A 69 -6.30 6.42 29.21
CA VAL A 69 -5.57 5.40 28.48
C VAL A 69 -5.89 5.52 26.98
N VAL A 70 -4.86 5.60 26.16
CA VAL A 70 -4.96 5.72 24.70
C VAL A 70 -4.38 4.48 24.04
N ARG A 71 -5.17 3.82 23.19
CA ARG A 71 -4.69 2.72 22.36
C ARG A 71 -4.29 3.27 20.98
N PRO A 72 -3.00 3.29 20.62
CA PRO A 72 -2.57 3.77 19.32
C PRO A 72 -3.14 2.89 18.20
N GLU A 73 -3.57 3.52 17.10
CA GLU A 73 -3.88 2.83 15.86
C GLU A 73 -2.57 2.58 15.11
N ILE A 74 -2.39 1.37 14.57
CA ILE A 74 -1.20 0.98 13.83
C ILE A 74 -1.62 0.49 12.45
N ALA A 75 -0.95 1.00 11.43
CA ALA A 75 -1.06 0.54 10.04
C ALA A 75 0.34 0.30 9.47
N PRO A 76 0.53 -0.73 8.61
CA PRO A 76 -0.43 -1.77 8.22
C PRO A 76 -0.88 -2.65 9.37
N LEU A 77 -1.95 -3.45 9.17
CA LEU A 77 -2.38 -4.46 10.12
C LEU A 77 -1.49 -5.71 10.04
N ASP A 78 -1.53 -6.52 11.09
CA ASP A 78 -0.80 -7.79 11.10
C ASP A 78 -1.27 -8.72 9.98
N GLY A 79 -0.31 -9.34 9.29
CA GLY A 79 -0.56 -10.25 8.16
C GLY A 79 -0.90 -9.54 6.82
N GLU A 80 -1.03 -8.21 6.78
CA GLU A 80 -1.36 -7.52 5.52
C GLU A 80 -0.24 -7.66 4.46
N LYS A 81 -0.65 -7.71 3.19
CA LYS A 81 0.21 -7.47 2.04
C LYS A 81 -0.12 -6.09 1.48
N VAL A 82 0.87 -5.19 1.42
CA VAL A 82 0.67 -3.78 1.06
C VAL A 82 1.63 -3.35 -0.06
N GLY A 83 1.32 -2.25 -0.71
CA GLY A 83 2.14 -1.67 -1.77
C GLY A 83 3.41 -1.01 -1.27
N VAL A 84 4.34 -0.74 -2.19
CA VAL A 84 5.68 -0.20 -1.91
C VAL A 84 5.69 1.21 -1.31
N GLY A 85 4.59 1.94 -1.41
CA GLY A 85 4.44 3.28 -0.84
C GLY A 85 3.83 3.31 0.57
N GLN A 86 3.52 2.16 1.17
CA GLN A 86 2.87 2.11 2.49
C GLN A 86 3.86 2.44 3.60
N PRO A 87 3.72 3.56 4.34
CA PRO A 87 4.51 3.79 5.54
C PRO A 87 3.98 2.94 6.71
N ILE A 88 4.81 2.67 7.71
CA ILE A 88 4.28 2.31 9.02
C ILE A 88 3.73 3.59 9.65
N ALA A 89 2.48 3.56 10.09
CA ALA A 89 1.84 4.70 10.74
C ALA A 89 1.33 4.30 12.13
N ILE A 90 1.69 5.05 13.15
CA ILE A 90 1.18 4.94 14.51
C ILE A 90 0.47 6.25 14.83
N VAL A 91 -0.83 6.17 15.15
CA VAL A 91 -1.68 7.33 15.36
C VAL A 91 -2.23 7.34 16.79
N PHE A 92 -1.92 8.37 17.52
CA PHE A 92 -2.48 8.66 18.85
C PHE A 92 -3.70 9.57 18.65
N LYS A 93 -4.88 8.95 18.47
CA LYS A 93 -6.13 9.65 18.15
C LYS A 93 -6.55 10.61 19.27
N GLN A 94 -6.88 11.85 18.89
CA GLN A 94 -7.32 12.92 19.81
C GLN A 94 -6.39 13.05 21.03
N GLN A 95 -5.09 12.81 20.80
CA GLN A 95 -4.06 12.86 21.84
C GLN A 95 -2.82 13.58 21.31
N LYS A 96 -2.47 14.68 21.97
CA LYS A 96 -1.15 15.30 21.79
C LYS A 96 -0.12 14.56 22.63
N VAL A 97 0.92 14.06 21.98
CA VAL A 97 2.10 13.50 22.64
C VAL A 97 3.09 14.63 22.89
N SER A 98 3.43 14.87 24.16
CA SER A 98 4.39 15.91 24.55
C SER A 98 5.73 15.69 23.85
N LYS A 99 6.32 16.76 23.33
CA LYS A 99 7.55 16.68 22.52
C LYS A 99 8.71 16.02 23.27
N GLU A 100 8.80 16.31 24.57
CA GLU A 100 9.83 15.80 25.47
C GLU A 100 9.77 14.27 25.66
N LEU A 101 8.59 13.67 25.41
CA LEU A 101 8.38 12.24 25.55
C LEU A 101 8.62 11.46 24.25
N ARG A 102 8.67 12.13 23.09
CA ARG A 102 8.74 11.49 21.77
C ARG A 102 9.98 10.63 21.60
N ALA A 103 11.14 11.09 22.06
CA ALA A 103 12.38 10.31 21.97
C ALA A 103 12.30 8.99 22.75
N GLY A 104 11.72 9.01 23.96
CA GLY A 104 11.51 7.80 24.74
C GLY A 104 10.50 6.85 24.14
N ILE A 105 9.46 7.37 23.46
CA ILE A 105 8.48 6.58 22.72
C ILE A 105 9.12 5.97 21.45
N GLU A 106 9.79 6.80 20.65
CA GLU A 106 10.45 6.37 19.40
C GLU A 106 11.47 5.25 19.65
N GLY A 107 12.25 5.34 20.74
CA GLY A 107 13.21 4.30 21.14
C GLY A 107 12.56 2.94 21.47
N ARG A 108 11.23 2.89 21.65
CA ARG A 108 10.44 1.68 21.91
C ARG A 108 9.77 1.12 20.65
N LEU A 109 9.97 1.77 19.50
CA LEU A 109 9.43 1.37 18.20
C LEU A 109 10.55 0.74 17.39
N LYS A 110 10.65 -0.58 17.42
CA LYS A 110 11.69 -1.30 16.66
C LYS A 110 11.13 -1.83 15.35
N VAL A 111 11.78 -1.47 14.24
CA VAL A 111 11.46 -1.99 12.92
C VAL A 111 12.57 -2.94 12.47
N SER A 112 12.20 -4.14 12.09
CA SER A 112 13.09 -5.12 11.46
C SER A 112 12.56 -5.52 10.09
N THR A 113 13.46 -5.76 9.14
CA THR A 113 13.11 -6.07 7.75
C THR A 113 13.96 -7.19 7.18
N SER A 114 13.39 -7.94 6.24
CA SER A 114 14.10 -8.95 5.46
C SER A 114 13.70 -8.83 3.98
N PRO A 115 14.65 -8.47 3.07
CA PRO A 115 16.02 -8.04 3.36
C PRO A 115 16.07 -6.77 4.21
N ARG A 116 17.24 -6.47 4.78
CA ARG A 116 17.44 -5.28 5.61
C ARG A 116 17.27 -4.01 4.79
N VAL A 117 16.34 -3.14 5.24
CA VAL A 117 16.01 -1.85 4.63
C VAL A 117 16.06 -0.78 5.72
N PRO A 118 17.03 0.14 5.67
CA PRO A 118 17.10 1.24 6.62
C PRO A 118 15.97 2.23 6.38
N GLY A 119 15.49 2.85 7.46
CA GLY A 119 14.45 3.88 7.41
C GLY A 119 14.51 4.79 8.64
N ALA A 120 13.60 5.73 8.72
CA ALA A 120 13.51 6.65 9.85
C ALA A 120 12.06 6.96 10.21
N TRP A 121 11.87 7.32 11.47
CA TRP A 121 10.61 7.84 11.99
C TRP A 121 10.47 9.34 11.72
N HIS A 122 9.25 9.82 11.61
CA HIS A 122 8.91 11.23 11.50
C HIS A 122 7.62 11.51 12.28
N TRP A 123 7.69 12.46 13.22
CA TRP A 123 6.55 12.89 14.03
C TRP A 123 5.81 14.03 13.35
N ASN A 124 4.49 13.96 13.34
CA ASN A 124 3.64 15.04 12.88
C ASN A 124 2.37 15.16 13.72
N GLU A 125 1.70 16.29 13.61
CA GLU A 125 0.45 16.58 14.29
C GLU A 125 -0.60 17.05 13.29
N THR A 126 -1.80 16.51 13.36
CA THR A 126 -2.92 16.91 12.50
C THR A 126 -4.24 16.79 13.25
N LYS A 127 -5.05 17.87 13.22
CA LYS A 127 -6.43 17.88 13.75
C LYS A 127 -6.59 17.24 15.15
N GLY A 128 -5.63 17.49 16.05
CA GLY A 128 -5.66 16.97 17.43
C GLY A 128 -5.02 15.59 17.62
N ASP A 129 -4.68 14.89 16.54
CA ASP A 129 -3.91 13.65 16.61
C ASP A 129 -2.42 13.93 16.62
N THR A 130 -1.63 13.16 17.35
CA THR A 130 -0.19 13.01 17.12
C THR A 130 0.05 11.72 16.34
N ARG A 131 0.95 11.79 15.40
CA ARG A 131 1.29 10.65 14.52
C ARG A 131 2.81 10.49 14.47
N VAL A 132 3.25 9.26 14.33
CA VAL A 132 4.63 8.94 14.00
C VAL A 132 4.63 7.91 12.89
N HIS A 133 5.27 8.26 11.77
CA HIS A 133 5.36 7.42 10.59
C HIS A 133 6.79 6.97 10.36
N PHE A 134 6.96 5.75 9.86
CA PHE A 134 8.26 5.22 9.44
C PHE A 134 8.23 4.90 7.96
N ARG A 135 9.26 5.35 7.24
CA ARG A 135 9.50 4.93 5.85
C ARG A 135 11.01 4.82 5.57
N PRO A 136 11.40 4.02 4.56
CA PRO A 136 12.72 4.12 3.99
C PRO A 136 12.92 5.44 3.21
N GLU A 137 14.15 5.68 2.77
CA GLU A 137 14.45 6.83 1.91
C GLU A 137 13.71 6.77 0.57
N LYS A 138 13.72 5.60 -0.07
CA LYS A 138 12.99 5.27 -1.30
C LYS A 138 11.80 4.37 -0.95
N PHE A 139 10.90 4.14 -1.90
CA PHE A 139 9.84 3.15 -1.72
C PHE A 139 10.41 1.81 -1.27
N TRP A 140 9.62 1.07 -0.51
CA TRP A 140 10.02 -0.26 -0.08
C TRP A 140 10.43 -1.14 -1.27
N PRO A 141 11.51 -1.93 -1.17
CA PRO A 141 11.76 -2.99 -2.14
C PRO A 141 10.62 -4.02 -2.13
N ALA A 142 10.22 -4.48 -3.33
CA ALA A 142 9.20 -5.52 -3.45
C ALA A 142 9.60 -6.80 -2.70
N GLY A 143 8.62 -7.46 -2.11
CA GLY A 143 8.82 -8.70 -1.36
C GLY A 143 9.42 -8.54 0.05
N THR A 144 9.73 -7.31 0.49
CA THR A 144 10.27 -7.07 1.84
C THR A 144 9.28 -7.52 2.91
N LYS A 145 9.74 -8.32 3.86
CA LYS A 145 9.01 -8.65 5.09
C LYS A 145 9.38 -7.62 6.15
N VAL A 146 8.39 -7.04 6.80
CA VAL A 146 8.55 -5.98 7.80
C VAL A 146 7.90 -6.40 9.10
N THR A 147 8.60 -6.22 10.21
CA THR A 147 8.04 -6.41 11.56
C THR A 147 8.28 -5.15 12.37
N LEU A 148 7.19 -4.60 12.90
CA LEU A 148 7.18 -3.56 13.93
C LEU A 148 6.99 -4.21 15.28
N ASP A 149 7.89 -3.95 16.23
CA ASP A 149 7.71 -4.26 17.64
C ASP A 149 7.56 -2.93 18.42
N ALA A 150 6.33 -2.63 18.84
CA ALA A 150 5.95 -1.41 19.55
C ALA A 150 5.68 -1.72 21.02
N ARG A 151 6.62 -1.37 21.89
CA ARG A 151 6.55 -1.58 23.34
C ARG A 151 6.01 -0.36 24.05
N LEU A 152 4.69 -0.16 23.98
CA LEU A 152 4.00 1.07 24.41
C LEU A 152 3.15 0.91 25.67
N ALA A 153 3.00 -0.29 26.23
CA ALA A 153 2.20 -0.52 27.42
C ALA A 153 2.68 0.34 28.59
N GLY A 154 1.79 1.19 29.12
CA GLY A 154 2.07 2.07 30.27
C GLY A 154 2.96 3.28 29.96
N VAL A 155 3.37 3.48 28.71
CA VAL A 155 4.23 4.62 28.34
C VAL A 155 3.46 5.93 28.44
N LYS A 156 4.01 6.90 29.19
CA LYS A 156 3.42 8.24 29.36
C LYS A 156 3.39 8.96 28.01
N LEU A 157 2.24 9.51 27.63
CA LEU A 157 2.01 10.30 26.42
C LEU A 157 1.89 11.80 26.70
N ALA A 158 1.32 12.11 27.85
CA ALA A 158 1.15 13.44 28.40
C ALA A 158 0.89 13.31 29.91
N GLU A 159 0.68 14.43 30.61
CA GLU A 159 0.29 14.38 32.02
C GLU A 159 -1.02 13.59 32.21
N GLY A 160 -1.04 12.65 33.12
CA GLY A 160 -2.18 11.78 33.41
C GLY A 160 -2.60 10.85 32.23
N THR A 161 -1.84 10.74 31.15
CA THR A 161 -2.20 9.94 29.98
C THR A 161 -1.11 8.93 29.62
N ALA A 162 -1.51 7.66 29.47
CA ALA A 162 -0.61 6.57 29.09
C ALA A 162 -1.11 5.82 27.84
N ALA A 163 -0.18 5.23 27.11
CA ALA A 163 -0.50 4.30 26.02
C ALA A 163 -0.91 2.93 26.56
N ALA A 164 -1.87 2.29 25.90
CA ALA A 164 -2.30 0.93 26.19
C ALA A 164 -1.65 -0.06 25.22
N GLY A 165 -1.13 -1.14 25.79
CA GLY A 165 -0.75 -2.37 25.08
C GLY A 165 0.52 -2.29 24.25
N ASP A 166 1.27 -3.36 24.33
CA ASP A 166 2.34 -3.68 23.38
C ASP A 166 1.73 -4.30 22.12
N ARG A 167 2.33 -4.05 20.99
CA ARG A 167 1.91 -4.59 19.70
C ARG A 167 3.11 -5.03 18.87
N THR A 168 3.04 -6.25 18.38
CA THR A 168 3.93 -6.69 17.30
C THR A 168 3.08 -6.85 16.04
N VAL A 169 3.51 -6.27 14.94
CA VAL A 169 2.81 -6.29 13.66
C VAL A 169 3.79 -6.71 12.59
N SER A 170 3.46 -7.74 11.83
CA SER A 170 4.26 -8.22 10.69
C SER A 170 3.44 -8.12 9.40
N PHE A 171 4.05 -7.61 8.34
CA PHE A 171 3.40 -7.46 7.05
C PHE A 171 4.40 -7.67 5.91
N THR A 172 3.90 -7.80 4.69
CA THR A 172 4.74 -8.02 3.51
C THR A 172 4.48 -6.94 2.46
N ILE A 173 5.54 -6.46 1.85
CA ILE A 173 5.47 -5.56 0.69
C ILE A 173 5.18 -6.40 -0.55
N GLY A 174 4.21 -5.98 -1.34
CA GLY A 174 3.87 -6.58 -2.63
C GLY A 174 4.86 -6.27 -3.75
N ASP A 175 4.42 -6.48 -4.99
CA ASP A 175 5.15 -6.01 -6.16
C ASP A 175 5.30 -4.48 -6.13
N SER A 176 6.35 -3.97 -6.79
CA SER A 176 6.50 -2.53 -6.98
C SER A 176 5.47 -2.04 -8.00
N MET A 177 4.31 -1.60 -7.51
CA MET A 177 3.24 -1.03 -8.33
C MET A 177 3.27 0.50 -8.22
N VAL A 178 3.58 1.17 -9.33
CA VAL A 178 3.61 2.63 -9.44
C VAL A 178 2.77 3.06 -10.62
N SER A 179 1.71 3.79 -10.36
CA SER A 179 0.87 4.42 -11.38
C SER A 179 1.27 5.89 -11.49
N THR A 180 1.48 6.38 -12.70
CA THR A 180 1.76 7.80 -12.97
C THR A 180 0.63 8.41 -13.77
N VAL A 181 -0.03 9.41 -13.22
CA VAL A 181 -1.05 10.23 -13.87
C VAL A 181 -0.39 11.50 -14.40
N ASP A 182 -0.49 11.70 -15.69
CA ASP A 182 -0.15 12.97 -16.37
C ASP A 182 -1.46 13.67 -16.71
N LEU A 183 -1.81 14.71 -15.95
CA LEU A 183 -3.04 15.49 -16.11
C LEU A 183 -3.06 16.28 -17.41
N LYS A 184 -1.89 16.71 -17.91
CA LYS A 184 -1.77 17.41 -19.20
C LYS A 184 -2.00 16.46 -20.36
N ALA A 185 -1.41 15.28 -20.31
CA ALA A 185 -1.60 14.23 -21.31
C ALA A 185 -2.89 13.43 -21.10
N ARG A 186 -3.54 13.55 -19.94
CA ARG A 186 -4.76 12.83 -19.52
C ARG A 186 -4.60 11.32 -19.65
N LYS A 187 -3.47 10.83 -19.14
CA LYS A 187 -3.07 9.42 -19.21
C LYS A 187 -2.62 8.95 -17.82
N LEU A 188 -2.95 7.72 -17.51
CA LEU A 188 -2.42 6.99 -16.38
C LEU A 188 -1.58 5.82 -16.90
N THR A 189 -0.29 5.80 -16.56
CA THR A 189 0.62 4.72 -16.92
C THR A 189 0.89 3.85 -15.70
N VAL A 190 0.61 2.56 -15.80
CA VAL A 190 0.79 1.57 -14.73
C VAL A 190 2.07 0.80 -14.97
N VAL A 191 2.99 0.86 -13.99
CA VAL A 191 4.28 0.16 -14.01
C VAL A 191 4.33 -0.81 -12.85
N ARG A 192 4.65 -2.08 -13.13
CA ARG A 192 4.87 -3.11 -12.11
C ARG A 192 6.27 -3.70 -12.27
N ASN A 193 7.05 -3.66 -11.19
CA ASN A 193 8.43 -4.16 -11.15
C ASN A 193 9.31 -3.62 -12.30
N GLY A 194 9.09 -2.35 -12.69
CA GLY A 194 9.83 -1.69 -13.76
C GLY A 194 9.25 -1.89 -15.18
N GLU A 195 8.26 -2.77 -15.35
CA GLU A 195 7.61 -3.03 -16.63
C GLU A 195 6.29 -2.25 -16.75
N THR A 196 6.10 -1.57 -17.88
CA THR A 196 4.83 -0.90 -18.19
C THR A 196 3.77 -1.92 -18.57
N LEU A 197 2.74 -2.05 -17.73
CA LEU A 197 1.63 -2.97 -17.98
C LEU A 197 0.58 -2.37 -18.90
N ARG A 198 0.26 -1.08 -18.70
CA ARG A 198 -0.81 -0.42 -19.47
C ARG A 198 -0.70 1.10 -19.36
N THR A 199 -1.11 1.79 -20.43
CA THR A 199 -1.42 3.22 -20.41
C THR A 199 -2.92 3.39 -20.66
N ILE A 200 -3.59 4.10 -19.77
CA ILE A 200 -5.06 4.24 -19.71
C ILE A 200 -5.41 5.71 -19.93
N PRO A 201 -6.33 6.03 -20.85
CA PRO A 201 -6.88 7.37 -20.97
C PRO A 201 -7.74 7.68 -19.73
N VAL A 202 -7.52 8.84 -19.13
CA VAL A 202 -8.21 9.26 -17.90
C VAL A 202 -8.74 10.68 -18.02
N SER A 203 -9.57 11.07 -17.05
CA SER A 203 -10.00 12.44 -16.80
C SER A 203 -9.73 12.78 -15.34
N GLY A 204 -8.99 13.85 -15.11
CA GLY A 204 -8.73 14.39 -13.77
C GLY A 204 -9.66 15.52 -13.38
N GLY A 205 -9.30 16.27 -12.34
CA GLY A 205 -10.05 17.41 -11.83
C GLY A 205 -10.02 18.62 -12.75
N ASP A 206 -11.15 19.33 -12.87
CA ASP A 206 -11.28 20.56 -13.64
C ASP A 206 -10.58 21.73 -12.95
N GLU A 207 -9.39 22.07 -13.44
CA GLU A 207 -8.59 23.19 -12.92
C GLU A 207 -9.23 24.58 -13.19
N SER A 208 -10.06 24.69 -14.23
CA SER A 208 -10.73 25.95 -14.57
C SER A 208 -11.75 26.36 -13.51
N LYS A 209 -12.36 25.38 -12.88
CA LYS A 209 -13.34 25.53 -11.80
C LYS A 209 -12.72 25.43 -10.38
N GLY A 210 -11.40 25.27 -10.27
CA GLY A 210 -10.71 25.10 -8.99
C GLY A 210 -10.75 23.70 -8.41
N PHE A 211 -11.21 22.72 -9.18
CA PHE A 211 -11.32 21.29 -8.76
C PHE A 211 -10.10 20.46 -9.16
N GLY A 212 -8.96 21.10 -9.46
CA GLY A 212 -7.74 20.38 -9.86
C GLY A 212 -7.39 19.23 -8.91
N THR A 213 -7.01 18.09 -9.50
CA THR A 213 -6.48 16.94 -8.76
C THR A 213 -5.19 17.34 -8.04
N ARG A 214 -5.03 16.93 -6.77
CA ARG A 214 -3.77 17.17 -6.04
C ARG A 214 -2.61 16.45 -6.70
N GLU A 215 -1.55 17.19 -6.94
CA GLU A 215 -0.29 16.69 -7.48
C GLU A 215 0.66 16.20 -6.41
N GLY A 216 1.57 15.33 -6.81
CA GLY A 216 2.58 14.73 -5.97
C GLY A 216 2.42 13.22 -5.87
N ILE A 217 3.04 12.66 -4.85
CA ILE A 217 3.02 11.23 -4.57
C ILE A 217 1.91 10.96 -3.56
N LYS A 218 0.98 10.12 -3.95
CA LYS A 218 -0.10 9.58 -3.13
C LYS A 218 0.04 8.08 -3.02
N THR A 219 -0.68 7.47 -2.10
CA THR A 219 -0.84 6.01 -2.04
C THR A 219 -2.31 5.66 -1.97
N ILE A 220 -2.65 4.47 -2.42
CA ILE A 220 -4.00 3.93 -2.24
C ILE A 220 -4.21 3.66 -0.74
N LEU A 221 -5.11 4.41 -0.12
CA LEU A 221 -5.45 4.28 1.30
C LEU A 221 -6.38 3.10 1.57
N ALA A 222 -7.33 2.89 0.66
CA ALA A 222 -8.32 1.83 0.75
C ALA A 222 -8.86 1.45 -0.64
N LYS A 223 -9.26 0.19 -0.78
CA LYS A 223 -10.02 -0.33 -1.93
C LYS A 223 -11.46 -0.53 -1.46
N GLU A 224 -12.32 0.45 -1.76
CA GLU A 224 -13.68 0.50 -1.20
C GLU A 224 -14.74 -0.13 -2.12
N GLY A 225 -14.35 -0.50 -3.35
CA GLY A 225 -15.26 -1.09 -4.32
C GLY A 225 -16.29 -0.07 -4.83
N LYS A 226 -17.51 -0.14 -4.36
CA LYS A 226 -18.60 0.79 -4.70
C LYS A 226 -18.76 1.88 -3.65
N VAL A 227 -18.66 3.14 -4.04
CA VAL A 227 -18.75 4.31 -3.15
C VAL A 227 -19.83 5.27 -3.65
N VAL A 228 -20.66 5.76 -2.74
CA VAL A 228 -21.52 6.91 -3.02
C VAL A 228 -20.72 8.19 -2.81
N MET A 229 -20.61 8.98 -3.85
CA MET A 229 -19.97 10.29 -3.80
C MET A 229 -21.04 11.38 -3.90
N ASP A 230 -20.92 12.36 -3.01
CA ASP A 230 -21.92 13.42 -2.83
C ASP A 230 -21.21 14.76 -2.71
N SER A 231 -21.56 15.71 -3.57
CA SER A 231 -21.01 17.06 -3.59
C SER A 231 -21.19 17.82 -2.27
N LEU A 232 -22.17 17.43 -1.45
CA LEU A 232 -22.33 17.97 -0.10
C LEU A 232 -21.10 17.73 0.78
N SER A 233 -20.38 16.62 0.57
CA SER A 233 -19.14 16.29 1.33
C SER A 233 -17.99 17.27 1.09
N ILE A 234 -18.05 18.02 -0.01
CA ILE A 234 -17.08 19.07 -0.37
C ILE A 234 -17.71 20.47 -0.33
N GLY A 235 -18.89 20.61 0.30
CA GLY A 235 -19.55 21.88 0.52
C GLY A 235 -20.34 22.43 -0.70
N ILE A 236 -20.58 21.62 -1.73
CA ILE A 236 -21.35 22.03 -2.91
C ILE A 236 -22.76 21.45 -2.81
N PRO A 237 -23.83 22.29 -2.81
CA PRO A 237 -25.20 21.83 -2.85
C PRO A 237 -25.49 20.97 -4.10
N ARG A 238 -26.27 19.91 -3.95
CA ARG A 238 -26.58 19.00 -5.09
C ARG A 238 -27.29 19.69 -6.25
N ASN A 239 -28.05 20.76 -5.99
CA ASN A 239 -28.73 21.57 -7.01
C ASN A 239 -27.83 22.69 -7.61
N HIS A 240 -26.57 22.79 -7.19
CA HIS A 240 -25.59 23.68 -7.81
C HIS A 240 -25.22 23.14 -9.21
N PRO A 241 -24.83 23.99 -10.20
CA PRO A 241 -24.35 23.52 -11.51
C PRO A 241 -23.18 22.51 -11.44
N ASP A 242 -22.35 22.61 -10.41
CA ASP A 242 -21.27 21.67 -10.13
C ASP A 242 -21.66 20.61 -9.06
N GLY A 243 -22.97 20.56 -8.68
CA GLY A 243 -23.47 19.55 -7.75
C GLY A 243 -23.50 18.16 -8.38
N PHE A 244 -23.22 17.14 -7.59
CA PHE A 244 -23.31 15.74 -8.02
C PHE A 244 -23.74 14.83 -6.88
N TYR A 245 -24.35 13.73 -7.26
CA TYR A 245 -24.65 12.60 -6.38
C TYR A 245 -24.67 11.33 -7.24
N GLY A 246 -23.79 10.40 -6.94
CA GLY A 246 -23.67 9.20 -7.75
C GLY A 246 -22.96 8.07 -7.02
N SER A 247 -23.09 6.87 -7.60
CA SER A 247 -22.42 5.65 -7.13
C SER A 247 -21.35 5.24 -8.11
N TYR A 248 -20.10 5.11 -7.62
CA TYR A 248 -18.92 4.85 -8.44
C TYR A 248 -18.29 3.53 -8.04
N GLU A 249 -17.95 2.71 -9.02
CA GLU A 249 -17.40 1.37 -8.81
C GLU A 249 -15.87 1.37 -8.93
N TYR A 250 -15.27 0.29 -8.40
CA TYR A 250 -13.82 0.09 -8.40
C TYR A 250 -13.05 1.27 -7.80
N SER A 251 -13.62 1.86 -6.76
CA SER A 251 -13.11 3.05 -6.11
C SER A 251 -11.91 2.73 -5.22
N MET A 252 -10.78 3.36 -5.51
CA MET A 252 -9.55 3.30 -4.74
C MET A 252 -9.29 4.70 -4.16
N ARG A 253 -9.40 4.83 -2.85
CA ARG A 253 -9.24 6.09 -2.14
C ARG A 253 -7.76 6.49 -2.09
N GLU A 254 -7.47 7.73 -2.46
CA GLU A 254 -6.12 8.31 -2.39
C GLU A 254 -5.97 9.34 -1.26
N THR A 255 -7.06 10.03 -0.91
CA THR A 255 -7.03 11.06 0.12
C THR A 255 -8.18 10.93 1.10
N VAL A 256 -7.98 11.40 2.34
CA VAL A 256 -9.04 11.48 3.34
C VAL A 256 -10.12 12.47 2.91
N SER A 257 -9.75 13.53 2.18
CA SER A 257 -10.69 14.51 1.63
C SER A 257 -11.54 14.01 0.46
N GLY A 258 -11.32 12.78 -0.02
CA GLY A 258 -12.21 12.13 -0.99
C GLY A 258 -11.77 12.19 -2.44
N GLU A 259 -10.47 12.26 -2.75
CA GLU A 259 -9.97 11.96 -4.09
C GLU A 259 -9.79 10.45 -4.26
N TYR A 260 -10.21 9.95 -5.42
CA TYR A 260 -10.19 8.54 -5.79
C TYR A 260 -9.67 8.32 -7.21
N VAL A 261 -9.18 7.13 -7.45
CA VAL A 261 -9.13 6.52 -8.79
C VAL A 261 -10.32 5.57 -8.89
N HIS A 262 -11.18 5.73 -9.92
CA HIS A 262 -12.43 4.98 -10.02
C HIS A 262 -12.99 4.85 -11.45
N ALA A 263 -13.98 4.00 -11.64
CA ALA A 263 -14.80 3.97 -12.85
C ALA A 263 -15.71 5.21 -12.94
N ALA A 264 -15.70 5.90 -14.08
CA ALA A 264 -16.55 7.06 -14.33
C ALA A 264 -17.18 6.97 -15.73
N PRO A 265 -18.07 5.98 -15.99
CA PRO A 265 -18.62 5.73 -17.32
C PRO A 265 -19.38 6.93 -17.89
N ASP A 266 -19.99 7.76 -17.04
CA ASP A 266 -20.75 8.96 -17.45
C ASP A 266 -19.84 10.04 -18.06
N ASN A 267 -18.51 9.97 -17.82
CA ASN A 267 -17.53 10.90 -18.35
C ASN A 267 -16.69 10.28 -19.50
N ALA A 268 -17.16 9.22 -20.15
CA ALA A 268 -16.40 8.46 -21.15
C ALA A 268 -15.87 9.33 -22.30
N GLU A 269 -16.63 10.34 -22.72
CA GLU A 269 -16.23 11.26 -23.80
C GLU A 269 -15.02 12.14 -23.42
N SER A 270 -14.74 12.32 -22.12
CA SER A 270 -13.65 13.18 -21.62
C SER A 270 -12.32 12.42 -21.45
N PHE A 271 -12.32 11.09 -21.45
CA PHE A 271 -11.09 10.32 -21.20
C PHE A 271 -10.05 10.56 -22.29
N GLY A 272 -8.86 10.99 -21.88
CA GLY A 272 -7.76 11.35 -22.78
C GLY A 272 -7.92 12.71 -23.46
N LYS A 273 -9.02 13.45 -23.23
CA LYS A 273 -9.35 14.70 -23.90
C LYS A 273 -9.46 15.88 -22.92
N GLU A 274 -10.18 15.69 -21.81
CA GLU A 274 -10.48 16.78 -20.87
C GLU A 274 -10.42 16.30 -19.41
N ASN A 275 -10.14 17.23 -18.49
CA ASN A 275 -10.23 17.02 -17.05
C ASN A 275 -11.52 17.69 -16.56
N VAL A 276 -12.51 16.91 -16.12
CA VAL A 276 -13.87 17.40 -15.83
C VAL A 276 -14.37 17.04 -14.43
N SER A 277 -13.58 16.30 -13.62
CA SER A 277 -13.97 15.85 -12.29
C SER A 277 -13.78 16.92 -11.23
N HIS A 278 -14.20 16.63 -10.00
CA HIS A 278 -13.94 17.46 -8.81
C HIS A 278 -12.63 17.08 -8.07
N GLY A 279 -11.70 16.40 -8.76
CA GLY A 279 -10.39 16.03 -8.22
C GLY A 279 -10.07 14.54 -8.36
N CYS A 280 -11.06 13.68 -8.54
CA CYS A 280 -10.86 12.26 -8.78
C CYS A 280 -10.23 11.97 -10.15
N ILE A 281 -9.61 10.80 -10.29
CA ILE A 281 -9.11 10.26 -11.56
C ILE A 281 -10.13 9.25 -12.07
N GLY A 282 -10.92 9.66 -13.07
CA GLY A 282 -11.93 8.82 -13.73
C GLY A 282 -11.37 8.10 -14.95
N MET A 283 -11.83 6.87 -15.16
CA MET A 283 -11.50 6.04 -16.33
C MET A 283 -12.65 5.12 -16.71
N SER A 284 -12.49 4.36 -17.81
CA SER A 284 -13.46 3.35 -18.21
C SER A 284 -13.69 2.31 -17.11
N THR A 285 -14.91 1.75 -17.06
CA THR A 285 -15.23 0.66 -16.10
C THR A 285 -14.30 -0.54 -16.28
N ALA A 286 -13.93 -0.88 -17.51
CA ALA A 286 -13.04 -1.99 -17.81
C ALA A 286 -11.62 -1.75 -17.26
N ASP A 287 -11.07 -0.55 -17.45
CA ASP A 287 -9.75 -0.19 -16.96
C ASP A 287 -9.73 -0.04 -15.44
N ALA A 288 -10.77 0.57 -14.85
CA ALA A 288 -10.89 0.68 -13.39
C ALA A 288 -10.97 -0.69 -12.73
N LYS A 289 -11.77 -1.62 -13.28
CA LYS A 289 -11.86 -3.01 -12.81
C LYS A 289 -10.53 -3.72 -12.88
N TRP A 290 -9.81 -3.57 -14.00
CA TRP A 290 -8.50 -4.18 -14.20
C TRP A 290 -7.49 -3.63 -13.20
N LEU A 291 -7.38 -2.30 -13.06
CA LEU A 291 -6.44 -1.66 -12.14
C LEU A 291 -6.78 -2.00 -10.67
N TYR A 292 -8.07 -1.95 -10.31
CA TYR A 292 -8.55 -2.34 -8.99
C TYR A 292 -8.17 -3.79 -8.65
N GLY A 293 -8.27 -4.71 -9.60
CA GLY A 293 -7.90 -6.12 -9.39
C GLY A 293 -6.42 -6.34 -9.07
N LEU A 294 -5.55 -5.50 -9.63
CA LEU A 294 -4.09 -5.59 -9.42
C LEU A 294 -3.60 -4.83 -8.20
N SER A 295 -4.26 -3.72 -7.86
CA SER A 295 -3.77 -2.78 -6.86
C SER A 295 -3.89 -3.30 -5.43
N LEU A 296 -2.95 -2.88 -4.60
CA LEU A 296 -2.94 -3.06 -3.14
C LEU A 296 -3.09 -1.69 -2.44
N LYS A 297 -3.57 -1.71 -1.20
CA LYS A 297 -3.40 -0.59 -0.28
C LYS A 297 -1.90 -0.29 -0.15
N GLY A 298 -1.53 0.98 -0.22
CA GLY A 298 -0.12 1.38 -0.21
C GLY A 298 0.57 1.40 -1.58
N ASP A 299 -0.10 1.01 -2.68
CA ASP A 299 0.44 1.23 -4.02
C ASP A 299 0.53 2.72 -4.33
N VAL A 300 1.53 3.08 -5.10
CA VAL A 300 1.87 4.48 -5.39
C VAL A 300 1.06 4.99 -6.57
N VAL A 301 0.49 6.18 -6.38
CA VAL A 301 -0.08 6.99 -7.47
C VAL A 301 0.65 8.34 -7.49
N ARG A 302 1.41 8.58 -8.55
CA ARG A 302 2.10 9.84 -8.79
C ARG A 302 1.27 10.69 -9.74
N VAL A 303 0.91 11.89 -9.34
CA VAL A 303 0.13 12.84 -10.16
C VAL A 303 1.01 14.03 -10.52
N THR A 304 1.03 14.37 -11.81
CA THR A 304 1.82 15.46 -12.40
C THR A 304 1.05 16.13 -13.54
N GLY A 305 1.56 17.25 -14.06
CA GLY A 305 1.07 17.86 -15.31
C GLY A 305 -0.10 18.81 -15.15
N SER A 306 -0.42 19.24 -13.93
CA SER A 306 -1.37 20.32 -13.68
C SER A 306 -0.83 21.65 -14.19
N THR A 307 -1.69 22.50 -14.75
CA THR A 307 -1.37 23.89 -15.10
C THR A 307 -1.55 24.84 -13.92
N LYS A 308 -2.34 24.41 -12.92
CA LYS A 308 -2.58 25.11 -11.66
C LYS A 308 -2.33 24.13 -10.49
N PRO A 309 -1.05 23.85 -10.16
CA PRO A 309 -0.71 22.80 -9.22
C PRO A 309 -1.37 23.02 -7.85
N LYS A 310 -2.05 22.00 -7.38
CA LYS A 310 -2.56 21.87 -6.01
C LYS A 310 -1.76 20.77 -5.35
N PRO A 311 -0.77 21.08 -4.50
CA PRO A 311 0.11 20.06 -3.96
C PRO A 311 -0.65 19.11 -3.05
N MET A 312 -0.21 17.86 -3.00
CA MET A 312 -0.67 16.89 -2.01
C MET A 312 -0.28 17.35 -0.62
N ASP A 313 -1.21 17.29 0.32
CA ASP A 313 -0.94 17.58 1.72
C ASP A 313 0.13 16.60 2.24
N ARG A 314 1.15 17.13 2.90
CA ARG A 314 2.25 16.31 3.46
C ARG A 314 1.74 15.34 4.50
N PHE A 315 0.81 15.81 5.36
CA PHE A 315 0.22 15.00 6.45
C PHE A 315 -1.29 15.26 6.58
N GLY A 316 -1.99 14.28 7.13
CA GLY A 316 -3.40 14.43 7.53
C GLY A 316 -4.44 14.19 6.45
N ASN A 317 -4.04 14.18 5.18
CA ASN A 317 -4.95 13.90 4.07
C ASN A 317 -4.59 12.60 3.30
N GLY A 318 -4.04 11.64 4.00
CA GLY A 318 -3.51 10.39 3.45
C GLY A 318 -2.02 10.27 3.74
N TYR A 319 -1.33 9.38 3.02
CA TYR A 319 0.11 9.20 3.13
C TYR A 319 0.84 10.09 2.12
N GLY A 320 0.94 11.38 2.46
CA GLY A 320 1.71 12.36 1.70
C GLY A 320 3.20 12.39 2.06
N ASP A 321 3.66 11.46 2.87
CA ASP A 321 5.02 11.31 3.42
C ASP A 321 6.12 11.41 2.36
N TRP A 322 5.84 10.86 1.18
CA TRP A 322 6.78 10.80 0.05
C TRP A 322 7.00 12.14 -0.66
N ASN A 323 6.22 13.18 -0.30
CA ASN A 323 6.38 14.54 -0.81
C ASN A 323 7.35 15.38 0.05
N LEU A 324 7.90 14.80 1.14
CA LEU A 324 9.01 15.38 1.87
C LEU A 324 10.32 14.81 1.34
N GLY A 325 11.31 15.69 1.17
CA GLY A 325 12.69 15.27 0.92
C GLY A 325 13.22 14.40 2.08
N TRP A 326 14.25 13.60 1.79
CA TRP A 326 14.76 12.67 2.82
C TRP A 326 15.36 13.40 4.02
N GLU A 327 16.13 14.47 3.78
CA GLU A 327 16.74 15.25 4.87
C GLU A 327 15.66 15.90 5.75
N GLU A 328 14.63 16.50 5.13
CA GLU A 328 13.46 17.06 5.86
C GLU A 328 12.70 15.96 6.63
N TRP A 329 12.65 14.74 6.06
CA TRP A 329 12.07 13.60 6.76
C TRP A 329 12.84 13.25 8.03
N LEU A 330 14.17 13.24 7.98
CA LEU A 330 15.03 12.93 9.13
C LEU A 330 14.88 13.94 10.27
N GLU A 331 14.63 15.22 9.96
CA GLU A 331 14.41 16.26 10.96
C GLU A 331 13.19 16.02 11.84
N GLY A 332 12.21 15.24 11.37
CA GLY A 332 11.03 14.87 12.14
C GLY A 332 11.25 13.72 13.14
N SER A 333 12.40 13.06 13.17
CA SER A 333 12.73 12.03 14.16
C SER A 333 13.09 12.67 15.48
N ALA A 334 12.53 12.16 16.56
CA ALA A 334 12.87 12.62 17.91
C ALA A 334 14.23 12.09 18.41
N LEU A 335 14.76 11.04 17.80
CA LEU A 335 16.08 10.46 18.08
C LEU A 335 17.16 10.89 17.08
N GLY A 336 16.77 11.46 15.93
CA GLY A 336 17.72 11.83 14.86
C GLY A 336 18.43 10.64 14.24
N ILE A 337 17.92 9.41 14.40
CA ILE A 337 18.59 8.16 13.97
C ILE A 337 17.82 7.46 12.86
N ARG A 338 18.58 6.76 12.00
CA ARG A 338 18.05 5.79 11.03
C ARG A 338 17.93 4.44 11.75
N THR A 339 16.72 3.91 11.89
CA THR A 339 16.49 2.58 12.47
C THR A 339 16.45 1.51 11.38
N GLY A 340 16.73 0.27 11.72
CA GLY A 340 16.87 -0.82 10.75
C GLY A 340 18.30 -0.96 10.20
N ALA A 341 19.25 -0.29 10.83
CA ALA A 341 20.67 -0.42 10.56
C ALA A 341 21.29 -1.60 11.34
#